data_8af97c2cea22230da8746c257ec1a66e
#
_entry.id   8af97c2cea22230da8746c257ec1a66e
#
_cell.length_a   1.000
_cell.length_b   1.000
_cell.length_c   1.000
_cell.angle_alpha   90.00
_cell.angle_beta   90.00
_cell.angle_gamma   90.00
#
_symmetry.space_group_name_H-M   'P 1'
#
loop_
_entity.id
_entity.type
_entity.pdbx_description
1 polymer ?
#
loop_
_entity_poly.entity_id
_entity_poly.type
_entity_poly.pdbx_seq_one_letter_code
_entity_poly.pdbx_strand_id
1 'polypeptide(L)'
;MDIRDLLVDGIAQLAEWSDDALKDLTPEQINFLPEGKTTSIGFSAWHIFRTADNITNFVLQQKQPIWLAQDYVTRMNLPKVAQGTGMGMDDARGITIADPALLREYGRLVLDDSMAYIKRTTLEELEPIQMIKPLGEMPRWRVMRQVLMTHGFMHLGEMNVLRGMQGFQFSI
;
A
#
# COMPACT_ATOMS: atom_id res chain seq x y z
N MET A 1 25.34 6.35 -5.15
CA MET A 1 24.00 6.50 -4.54
C MET A 1 23.28 7.61 -5.29
N ASP A 2 22.14 7.29 -5.86
CA ASP A 2 21.27 8.26 -6.51
C ASP A 2 19.83 8.19 -5.93
N ILE A 3 18.89 8.95 -6.49
CA ILE A 3 17.52 9.01 -5.97
C ILE A 3 16.83 7.65 -5.98
N ARG A 4 17.19 6.75 -6.91
CA ARG A 4 16.61 5.41 -7.00
C ARG A 4 17.02 4.56 -5.80
N ASP A 5 18.28 4.67 -5.37
CA ASP A 5 18.78 3.95 -4.20
C ASP A 5 18.00 4.36 -2.95
N LEU A 6 17.76 5.68 -2.77
CA LEU A 6 16.98 6.20 -1.65
C LEU A 6 15.51 5.73 -1.69
N LEU A 7 14.90 5.74 -2.89
CA LEU A 7 13.50 5.28 -3.05
C LEU A 7 13.37 3.79 -2.78
N VAL A 8 14.31 2.98 -3.27
CA VAL A 8 14.33 1.53 -3.02
C VAL A 8 14.53 1.23 -1.55
N ASP A 9 15.46 1.89 -0.88
CA ASP A 9 15.72 1.73 0.55
C ASP A 9 14.47 2.07 1.39
N GLY A 10 13.84 3.23 1.11
CA GLY A 10 12.62 3.63 1.82
C GLY A 10 11.43 2.70 1.58
N ILE A 11 11.28 2.14 0.35
CA ILE A 11 10.22 1.16 0.07
C ILE A 11 10.54 -0.19 0.71
N ALA A 12 11.81 -0.60 0.76
CA ALA A 12 12.22 -1.81 1.47
C ALA A 12 11.91 -1.71 2.96
N GLN A 13 12.20 -0.57 3.59
CA GLN A 13 11.83 -0.32 4.98
C GLN A 13 10.31 -0.32 5.19
N LEU A 14 9.54 0.29 4.28
CA LEU A 14 8.07 0.23 4.34
C LEU A 14 7.57 -1.22 4.23
N ALA A 15 8.17 -2.03 3.35
CA ALA A 15 7.81 -3.44 3.18
C ALA A 15 8.06 -4.24 4.46
N GLU A 16 9.25 -4.11 5.04
CA GLU A 16 9.63 -4.77 6.30
C GLU A 16 8.68 -4.40 7.43
N TRP A 17 8.49 -3.11 7.67
CA TRP A 17 7.65 -2.63 8.78
C TRP A 17 6.17 -2.92 8.57
N SER A 18 5.68 -2.91 7.33
CA SER A 18 4.30 -3.31 7.04
C SER A 18 4.10 -4.82 7.25
N ASP A 19 5.07 -5.64 6.87
CA ASP A 19 5.01 -7.08 7.10
C ASP A 19 5.00 -7.40 8.61
N ASP A 20 5.86 -6.74 9.39
CA ASP A 20 5.90 -6.87 10.84
C ASP A 20 4.59 -6.39 11.49
N ALA A 21 4.02 -5.28 11.00
CA ALA A 21 2.75 -4.78 11.51
C ALA A 21 1.56 -5.72 11.25
N LEU A 22 1.63 -6.54 10.22
CA LEU A 22 0.59 -7.51 9.85
C LEU A 22 0.86 -8.92 10.36
N LYS A 23 2.09 -9.19 10.80
CA LYS A 23 2.50 -10.52 11.23
C LYS A 23 1.66 -11.00 12.40
N ASP A 24 1.22 -12.25 12.32
CA ASP A 24 0.50 -12.99 13.37
C ASP A 24 -0.85 -12.35 13.81
N LEU A 25 -1.40 -11.40 13.05
CA LEU A 25 -2.74 -10.87 13.31
C LEU A 25 -3.82 -11.87 12.90
N THR A 26 -4.80 -12.06 13.79
CA THR A 26 -6.02 -12.81 13.45
C THR A 26 -6.96 -11.97 12.60
N PRO A 27 -7.96 -12.57 11.91
CA PRO A 27 -8.98 -11.81 11.20
C PRO A 27 -9.72 -10.79 12.07
N GLU A 28 -9.95 -11.08 13.35
CA GLU A 28 -10.59 -10.15 14.28
C GLU A 28 -9.69 -8.95 14.59
N GLN A 29 -8.39 -9.20 14.79
CA GLN A 29 -7.42 -8.16 15.12
C GLN A 29 -7.14 -7.23 13.93
N ILE A 30 -6.99 -7.77 12.72
CA ILE A 30 -6.73 -6.97 11.53
C ILE A 30 -7.92 -6.10 11.12
N ASN A 31 -9.15 -6.54 11.45
CA ASN A 31 -10.39 -5.82 11.15
C ASN A 31 -10.93 -5.02 12.36
N PHE A 32 -10.18 -4.92 13.44
CA PHE A 32 -10.59 -4.16 14.63
C PHE A 32 -10.89 -2.70 14.28
N LEU A 33 -12.08 -2.22 14.69
CA LEU A 33 -12.57 -0.85 14.51
C LEU A 33 -12.84 -0.23 15.89
N PRO A 34 -11.97 0.62 16.42
CA PRO A 34 -12.19 1.24 17.72
C PRO A 34 -13.41 2.17 17.66
N GLU A 35 -14.48 1.83 18.36
CA GLU A 35 -15.75 2.58 18.44
C GLU A 35 -16.36 3.00 17.07
N GLY A 36 -15.93 2.35 15.97
CA GLY A 36 -16.40 2.65 14.62
C GLY A 36 -16.02 4.05 14.10
N LYS A 37 -14.99 4.68 14.66
CA LYS A 37 -14.59 6.06 14.31
C LYS A 37 -13.48 6.17 13.29
N THR A 38 -12.80 5.07 12.97
CA THR A 38 -11.67 5.02 12.03
C THR A 38 -11.77 3.81 11.11
N THR A 39 -10.80 3.62 10.24
CA THR A 39 -10.62 2.41 9.44
C THR A 39 -9.82 1.36 10.21
N SER A 40 -9.79 0.13 9.71
CA SER A 40 -9.04 -0.98 10.31
C SER A 40 -7.57 -1.02 9.84
N ILE A 41 -6.75 -1.82 10.53
CA ILE A 41 -5.39 -2.17 10.07
C ILE A 41 -5.46 -2.79 8.67
N GLY A 42 -6.44 -3.69 8.45
CA GLY A 42 -6.64 -4.36 7.17
C GLY A 42 -6.95 -3.39 6.03
N PHE A 43 -7.79 -2.39 6.27
CA PHE A 43 -8.05 -1.35 5.29
C PHE A 43 -6.77 -0.56 4.97
N SER A 44 -6.04 -0.07 5.97
CA SER A 44 -4.85 0.73 5.77
C SER A 44 -3.77 -0.04 4.99
N ALA A 45 -3.53 -1.31 5.32
CA ALA A 45 -2.61 -2.16 4.59
C ALA A 45 -3.06 -2.43 3.15
N TRP A 46 -4.33 -2.81 2.95
CA TRP A 46 -4.90 -2.99 1.62
C TRP A 46 -4.78 -1.72 0.78
N HIS A 47 -5.05 -0.56 1.35
CA HIS A 47 -4.96 0.73 0.68
C HIS A 47 -3.52 1.06 0.26
N ILE A 48 -2.52 0.84 1.14
CA ILE A 48 -1.09 0.98 0.80
C ILE A 48 -0.76 0.13 -0.42
N PHE A 49 -1.05 -1.17 -0.37
CA PHE A 49 -0.65 -2.11 -1.40
C PHE A 49 -1.40 -1.90 -2.71
N ARG A 50 -2.71 -1.64 -2.66
CA ARG A 50 -3.51 -1.31 -3.84
C ARG A 50 -3.04 -0.02 -4.53
N THR A 51 -2.68 0.99 -3.74
CA THR A 51 -2.14 2.26 -4.27
C THR A 51 -0.79 2.03 -4.93
N ALA A 52 0.12 1.30 -4.28
CA ALA A 52 1.44 0.99 -4.83
C ALA A 52 1.34 0.18 -6.13
N ASP A 53 0.49 -0.84 -6.18
CA ASP A 53 0.24 -1.66 -7.36
C ASP A 53 -0.32 -0.83 -8.53
N ASN A 54 -1.35 -0.03 -8.25
CA ASN A 54 -1.96 0.82 -9.27
C ASN A 54 -0.97 1.86 -9.82
N ILE A 55 -0.21 2.52 -8.95
CA ILE A 55 0.78 3.50 -9.38
C ILE A 55 1.90 2.83 -10.19
N THR A 56 2.51 1.79 -9.64
CA THR A 56 3.66 1.14 -10.28
C THR A 56 3.26 0.48 -11.60
N ASN A 57 2.18 -0.29 -11.61
CA ASN A 57 1.82 -1.10 -12.78
C ASN A 57 0.94 -0.33 -13.77
N PHE A 58 -0.19 0.22 -13.33
CA PHE A 58 -1.12 0.85 -14.26
C PHE A 58 -0.65 2.25 -14.68
N VAL A 59 -0.31 3.12 -13.72
CA VAL A 59 -0.03 4.54 -14.03
C VAL A 59 1.34 4.70 -14.70
N LEU A 60 2.39 4.10 -14.15
CA LEU A 60 3.77 4.33 -14.62
C LEU A 60 4.18 3.39 -15.76
N GLN A 61 3.69 2.15 -15.77
CA GLN A 61 4.07 1.15 -16.76
C GLN A 61 2.98 0.81 -17.78
N GLN A 62 1.74 1.29 -17.58
CA GLN A 62 0.57 0.96 -18.42
C GLN A 62 0.31 -0.55 -18.51
N LYS A 63 0.59 -1.27 -17.44
CA LYS A 63 0.37 -2.72 -17.30
C LYS A 63 -0.83 -3.00 -16.42
N GLN A 64 -1.34 -4.22 -16.53
CA GLN A 64 -2.36 -4.70 -15.62
C GLN A 64 -1.78 -4.82 -14.20
N PRO A 65 -2.44 -4.23 -13.17
CA PRO A 65 -2.03 -4.41 -11.78
C PRO A 65 -2.00 -5.88 -11.36
N ILE A 66 -1.09 -6.24 -10.45
CA ILE A 66 -0.98 -7.58 -9.85
C ILE A 66 -2.33 -8.01 -9.27
N TRP A 67 -3.08 -7.06 -8.68
CA TRP A 67 -4.44 -7.23 -8.18
C TRP A 67 -5.38 -7.95 -9.15
N LEU A 68 -5.31 -7.59 -10.42
CA LEU A 68 -6.14 -8.18 -11.47
C LEU A 68 -5.44 -9.37 -12.14
N ALA A 69 -4.13 -9.27 -12.36
CA ALA A 69 -3.36 -10.28 -13.09
C ALA A 69 -3.29 -11.63 -12.35
N GLN A 70 -3.30 -11.60 -11.01
CA GLN A 70 -3.25 -12.79 -10.15
C GLN A 70 -4.57 -13.05 -9.40
N ASP A 71 -5.65 -12.43 -9.87
CA ASP A 71 -7.03 -12.64 -9.38
C ASP A 71 -7.19 -12.45 -7.86
N TYR A 72 -6.46 -11.51 -7.26
CA TYR A 72 -6.65 -11.16 -5.86
C TYR A 72 -8.06 -10.63 -5.57
N VAL A 73 -8.74 -10.08 -6.57
CA VAL A 73 -10.16 -9.67 -6.48
C VAL A 73 -11.03 -10.79 -5.96
N THR A 74 -10.97 -11.96 -6.62
CA THR A 74 -11.76 -13.13 -6.24
C THR A 74 -11.19 -13.79 -4.98
N ARG A 75 -9.87 -13.95 -4.90
CA ARG A 75 -9.19 -14.60 -3.78
C ARG A 75 -9.45 -13.91 -2.43
N MET A 76 -9.53 -12.58 -2.43
CA MET A 76 -9.78 -11.78 -1.22
C MET A 76 -11.25 -11.34 -1.08
N ASN A 77 -12.08 -11.55 -2.11
CA ASN A 77 -13.46 -11.05 -2.17
C ASN A 77 -13.55 -9.55 -1.88
N LEU A 78 -12.70 -8.75 -2.51
CA LEU A 78 -12.61 -7.30 -2.33
C LEU A 78 -12.87 -6.55 -3.64
N PRO A 79 -13.15 -5.22 -3.58
CA PRO A 79 -13.51 -4.44 -4.76
C PRO A 79 -12.48 -4.51 -5.88
N LYS A 80 -12.95 -4.71 -7.12
CA LYS A 80 -12.11 -4.81 -8.31
C LYS A 80 -11.35 -3.51 -8.62
N VAL A 81 -12.03 -2.36 -8.52
CA VAL A 81 -11.49 -1.07 -8.97
C VAL A 81 -11.06 -0.20 -7.80
N ALA A 82 -11.83 -0.15 -6.73
CA ALA A 82 -11.51 0.67 -5.58
C ALA A 82 -10.15 0.29 -4.97
N GLN A 83 -9.47 1.30 -4.45
CA GLN A 83 -8.17 1.17 -3.80
C GLN A 83 -8.09 1.97 -2.48
N GLY A 84 -9.21 2.51 -2.00
CA GLY A 84 -9.29 3.31 -0.77
C GLY A 84 -9.35 4.82 -1.03
N THR A 85 -8.64 5.33 -2.03
CA THR A 85 -8.61 6.77 -2.36
C THR A 85 -10.01 7.27 -2.72
N GLY A 86 -10.50 8.26 -1.95
CA GLY A 86 -11.81 8.87 -2.17
C GLY A 86 -13.00 8.03 -1.74
N MET A 87 -12.80 6.90 -1.07
CA MET A 87 -13.89 6.13 -0.45
C MET A 87 -14.54 6.90 0.70
N GLY A 88 -15.87 6.80 0.83
CA GLY A 88 -16.57 7.23 2.02
C GLY A 88 -16.15 6.41 3.25
N MET A 89 -16.28 6.98 4.43
CA MET A 89 -15.84 6.31 5.66
C MET A 89 -16.57 4.98 5.90
N ASP A 90 -17.86 4.90 5.58
CA ASP A 90 -18.64 3.67 5.76
C ASP A 90 -18.20 2.57 4.80
N ASP A 91 -17.91 2.91 3.54
CA ASP A 91 -17.37 1.97 2.56
C ASP A 91 -15.97 1.48 2.97
N ALA A 92 -15.12 2.41 3.46
CA ALA A 92 -13.77 2.07 3.92
C ALA A 92 -13.80 1.12 5.13
N ARG A 93 -14.72 1.30 6.06
CA ARG A 93 -14.96 0.39 7.19
C ARG A 93 -15.52 -0.96 6.75
N GLY A 94 -16.24 -0.99 5.64
CA GLY A 94 -16.78 -2.21 5.04
C GLY A 94 -15.71 -3.11 4.40
N ILE A 95 -14.49 -2.62 4.19
CA ILE A 95 -13.37 -3.45 3.71
C ILE A 95 -12.94 -4.39 4.83
N THR A 96 -13.18 -5.69 4.63
CA THR A 96 -12.90 -6.74 5.63
C THR A 96 -11.89 -7.73 5.06
N ILE A 97 -10.81 -7.95 5.78
CA ILE A 97 -9.76 -8.91 5.43
C ILE A 97 -10.06 -10.25 6.09
N ALA A 98 -10.48 -11.22 5.29
CA ALA A 98 -10.78 -12.57 5.77
C ALA A 98 -9.50 -13.42 5.98
N ASP A 99 -8.48 -13.18 5.15
CA ASP A 99 -7.19 -13.87 5.21
C ASP A 99 -6.03 -12.87 5.30
N PRO A 100 -5.50 -12.62 6.52
CA PRO A 100 -4.36 -11.74 6.72
C PRO A 100 -3.07 -12.23 6.00
N ALA A 101 -2.87 -13.53 5.87
CA ALA A 101 -1.69 -14.08 5.20
C ALA A 101 -1.73 -13.79 3.69
N LEU A 102 -2.90 -13.87 3.08
CA LEU A 102 -3.10 -13.52 1.68
C LEU A 102 -2.87 -12.04 1.41
N LEU A 103 -3.29 -11.15 2.32
CA LEU A 103 -3.00 -9.72 2.22
C LEU A 103 -1.50 -9.44 2.31
N ARG A 104 -0.78 -10.11 3.21
CA ARG A 104 0.69 -10.01 3.33
C ARG A 104 1.39 -10.50 2.06
N GLU A 105 0.96 -11.65 1.52
CA GLU A 105 1.48 -12.17 0.25
C GLU A 105 1.36 -11.12 -0.87
N TYR A 106 0.17 -10.55 -1.02
CA TYR A 106 -0.08 -9.49 -2.02
C TYR A 106 0.81 -8.27 -1.79
N GLY A 107 0.91 -7.81 -0.55
CA GLY A 107 1.73 -6.64 -0.20
C GLY A 107 3.21 -6.84 -0.54
N ARG A 108 3.79 -8.01 -0.23
CA ARG A 108 5.17 -8.35 -0.59
C ARG A 108 5.39 -8.33 -2.09
N LEU A 109 4.52 -9.00 -2.85
CA LEU A 109 4.62 -9.03 -4.32
C LEU A 109 4.59 -7.62 -4.93
N VAL A 110 3.70 -6.75 -4.43
CA VAL A 110 3.55 -5.39 -4.94
C VAL A 110 4.76 -4.51 -4.61
N LEU A 111 5.25 -4.56 -3.37
CA LEU A 111 6.38 -3.72 -2.96
C LEU A 111 7.69 -4.21 -3.57
N ASP A 112 7.87 -5.53 -3.73
CA ASP A 112 9.01 -6.10 -4.46
C ASP A 112 9.00 -5.70 -5.93
N ASP A 113 7.84 -5.74 -6.60
CA ASP A 113 7.70 -5.29 -7.99
C ASP A 113 7.95 -3.78 -8.13
N SER A 114 7.50 -2.99 -7.16
CA SER A 114 7.76 -1.54 -7.13
C SER A 114 9.26 -1.23 -7.00
N MET A 115 9.96 -1.93 -6.12
CA MET A 115 11.43 -1.81 -5.99
C MET A 115 12.15 -2.26 -7.26
N ALA A 116 11.73 -3.37 -7.85
CA ALA A 116 12.29 -3.87 -9.10
C ALA A 116 12.08 -2.89 -10.26
N TYR A 117 10.91 -2.24 -10.33
CA TYR A 117 10.64 -1.18 -11.31
C TYR A 117 11.59 0.00 -11.12
N ILE A 118 11.75 0.52 -9.90
CA ILE A 118 12.63 1.66 -9.62
C ILE A 118 14.08 1.34 -9.97
N LYS A 119 14.57 0.14 -9.62
CA LYS A 119 15.95 -0.29 -9.91
C LYS A 119 16.27 -0.31 -11.40
N ARG A 120 15.32 -0.70 -12.27
CA ARG A 120 15.54 -0.77 -13.73
C ARG A 120 15.25 0.53 -14.49
N THR A 121 14.53 1.48 -13.86
CA THR A 121 14.17 2.77 -14.46
C THR A 121 15.41 3.68 -14.54
N THR A 122 15.62 4.37 -15.65
CA THR A 122 16.70 5.38 -15.77
C THR A 122 16.33 6.68 -15.08
N LEU A 123 17.33 7.55 -14.82
CA LEU A 123 17.06 8.86 -14.23
C LEU A 123 16.23 9.74 -15.18
N GLU A 124 16.46 9.65 -16.48
CA GLU A 124 15.70 10.37 -17.50
C GLU A 124 14.22 9.94 -17.53
N GLU A 125 13.93 8.68 -17.26
CA GLU A 125 12.55 8.16 -17.17
C GLU A 125 11.81 8.59 -15.90
N LEU A 126 12.52 9.13 -14.92
CA LEU A 126 11.95 9.67 -13.68
C LEU A 126 11.54 11.15 -13.76
N GLU A 127 12.05 11.89 -14.75
CA GLU A 127 11.76 13.33 -14.92
C GLU A 127 10.38 13.65 -15.50
N PRO A 128 9.78 12.86 -16.42
CA PRO A 128 8.51 13.20 -17.03
C PRO A 128 7.41 13.46 -16.00
N ILE A 129 6.58 14.47 -16.34
CA ILE A 129 5.42 14.84 -15.53
C ILE A 129 4.33 13.80 -15.67
N GLN A 130 3.77 13.40 -14.57
CA GLN A 130 2.66 12.44 -14.44
C GLN A 130 1.50 13.11 -13.72
N MET A 131 0.29 13.02 -14.29
CA MET A 131 -0.94 13.41 -13.59
C MET A 131 -1.37 12.31 -12.63
N ILE A 132 -1.52 12.66 -11.36
CA ILE A 132 -2.01 11.78 -10.28
C ILE A 132 -3.25 12.41 -9.65
N LYS A 133 -4.42 11.85 -9.89
CA LYS A 133 -5.66 12.35 -9.27
C LYS A 133 -5.78 11.83 -7.82
N PRO A 134 -6.13 12.68 -6.84
CA PRO A 134 -6.44 14.12 -6.93
C PRO A 134 -5.24 15.04 -6.72
N LEU A 135 -4.00 14.53 -6.65
CA LEU A 135 -2.79 15.26 -6.21
C LEU A 135 -2.24 16.23 -7.25
N GLY A 136 -2.67 16.14 -8.53
CA GLY A 136 -2.20 17.00 -9.60
C GLY A 136 -0.97 16.44 -10.33
N GLU A 137 -0.28 17.33 -11.05
CA GLU A 137 0.89 17.02 -11.86
C GLU A 137 2.18 17.06 -11.05
N MET A 138 3.02 16.03 -11.22
CA MET A 138 4.32 15.97 -10.58
C MET A 138 5.28 15.05 -11.35
N PRO A 139 6.60 15.24 -11.26
CA PRO A 139 7.55 14.33 -11.90
C PRO A 139 7.46 12.93 -11.29
N ARG A 140 7.76 11.90 -12.08
CA ARG A 140 7.62 10.48 -11.68
C ARG A 140 8.41 10.12 -10.43
N TRP A 141 9.61 10.67 -10.24
CA TRP A 141 10.37 10.47 -8.99
C TRP A 141 9.58 10.93 -7.76
N ARG A 142 8.84 12.06 -7.89
CA ARG A 142 8.01 12.58 -6.80
C ARG A 142 6.76 11.71 -6.58
N VAL A 143 6.19 11.15 -7.66
CA VAL A 143 5.10 10.17 -7.52
C VAL A 143 5.55 9.00 -6.65
N MET A 144 6.71 8.40 -6.94
CA MET A 144 7.25 7.29 -6.16
C MET A 144 7.50 7.69 -4.71
N ARG A 145 8.20 8.81 -4.48
CA ARG A 145 8.48 9.29 -3.13
C ARG A 145 7.20 9.61 -2.35
N GLN A 146 6.26 10.35 -2.96
CA GLN A 146 5.09 10.86 -2.25
C GLN A 146 4.00 9.81 -2.11
N VAL A 147 3.69 9.08 -3.20
CA VAL A 147 2.51 8.21 -3.25
C VAL A 147 2.84 6.78 -2.80
N LEU A 148 4.04 6.27 -3.06
CA LEU A 148 4.41 4.95 -2.56
C LEU A 148 5.00 5.06 -1.15
N MET A 149 6.10 5.81 -0.99
CA MET A 149 6.88 5.83 0.24
C MET A 149 6.20 6.65 1.35
N THR A 150 6.03 7.98 1.16
CA THR A 150 5.53 8.86 2.25
C THR A 150 4.10 8.51 2.65
N HIS A 151 3.21 8.29 1.69
CA HIS A 151 1.84 7.86 1.93
C HIS A 151 1.77 6.49 2.62
N GLY A 152 2.64 5.55 2.21
CA GLY A 152 2.74 4.25 2.87
C GLY A 152 3.10 4.37 4.35
N PHE A 153 4.11 5.17 4.69
CA PHE A 153 4.49 5.42 6.09
C PHE A 153 3.40 6.14 6.90
N MET A 154 2.61 7.04 6.29
CA MET A 154 1.47 7.65 6.99
C MET A 154 0.46 6.60 7.44
N HIS A 155 0.05 5.70 6.56
CA HIS A 155 -0.88 4.62 6.89
C HIS A 155 -0.26 3.56 7.81
N LEU A 156 1.04 3.30 7.70
CA LEU A 156 1.74 2.44 8.66
C LEU A 156 1.68 3.00 10.09
N GLY A 157 1.79 4.33 10.24
CA GLY A 157 1.58 5.00 11.52
C GLY A 157 0.17 4.77 12.09
N GLU A 158 -0.86 4.84 11.25
CA GLU A 158 -2.24 4.51 11.63
C GLU A 158 -2.38 3.04 12.07
N MET A 159 -1.78 2.11 11.33
CA MET A 159 -1.76 0.69 11.71
C MET A 159 -1.11 0.47 13.07
N ASN A 160 0.00 1.14 13.36
CA ASN A 160 0.69 1.05 14.64
C ASN A 160 -0.14 1.60 15.80
N VAL A 161 -0.87 2.70 15.60
CA VAL A 161 -1.83 3.21 16.62
C VAL A 161 -2.88 2.14 16.92
N LEU A 162 -3.48 1.54 15.90
CA LEU A 162 -4.50 0.49 16.06
C LEU A 162 -3.95 -0.78 16.71
N ARG A 163 -2.69 -1.14 16.45
CA ARG A 163 -1.99 -2.21 17.14
C ARG A 163 -1.83 -1.90 18.64
N GLY A 164 -1.35 -0.69 18.95
CA GLY A 164 -1.20 -0.23 20.34
C GLY A 164 -2.52 -0.26 21.12
N MET A 165 -3.64 0.13 20.49
CA MET A 165 -4.98 0.04 21.09
C MET A 165 -5.41 -1.39 21.42
N GLN A 166 -4.85 -2.38 20.74
CA GLN A 166 -5.08 -3.81 20.97
C GLN A 166 -4.03 -4.45 21.90
N GLY A 167 -3.10 -3.67 22.43
CA GLY A 167 -2.06 -4.14 23.36
C GLY A 167 -0.81 -4.72 22.69
N PHE A 168 -0.67 -4.59 21.37
CA PHE A 168 0.57 -4.98 20.67
C PHE A 168 1.66 -3.94 20.86
N GLN A 169 2.91 -4.37 20.77
CA GLN A 169 4.05 -3.45 20.65
C GLN A 169 4.09 -2.83 19.26
N PHE A 170 4.72 -1.66 19.15
CA PHE A 170 4.97 -1.03 17.86
C PHE A 170 5.96 -1.87 17.03
N SER A 171 5.72 -1.94 15.72
CA SER A 171 6.61 -2.58 14.75
C SER A 171 7.50 -1.50 14.11
N ILE A 172 8.55 -1.12 14.81
CA ILE A 172 9.63 -0.24 14.35
C ILE A 172 10.95 -0.69 14.97
#